data_7cd29a765d8843d4c53edcc425f71d07
#
_entry.id   7cd29a765d8843d4c53edcc425f71d07
#
_cell.length_a   1.000
_cell.length_b   1.000
_cell.length_c   1.000
_cell.angle_alpha   90.00
_cell.angle_beta   90.00
_cell.angle_gamma   90.00
#
_symmetry.space_group_name_H-M   'P 1'
#
loop_
_entity.id
_entity.type
_entity.pdbx_description
1 polymer ?
#
loop_
_entity_poly.entity_id
_entity_poly.type
_entity_poly.pdbx_seq_one_letter_code
_entity_poly.pdbx_strand_id
1 'polypeptide(L)'
;HFNLWSPMTVLENVIEGPIHVLGVKCSEAEERARKYLRKVGLPESVESKYPAFLSGGQQQRVAIARALAMEPEVMLFDEPTSALDPELVGEVLKVMQGLAEEGRTMIVVTHEMGFARHVSNQVIFLHQGKIEEQGHPDEVLNNPKSERLKQFLTGSLK
;
A
#
# COMPACT_ATOMS: atom_id res chain seq x y z
N HIS A 1 0.88 -7.56 -10.99
CA HIS A 1 -0.59 -7.69 -11.02
C HIS A 1 -1.16 -7.22 -9.69
N PHE A 2 -2.10 -6.28 -9.73
CA PHE A 2 -2.71 -5.67 -8.52
C PHE A 2 -3.83 -6.54 -7.94
N ASN A 3 -3.99 -7.77 -8.43
CA ASN A 3 -4.98 -8.76 -7.96
C ASN A 3 -6.43 -8.23 -7.95
N LEU A 4 -6.76 -7.32 -8.86
CA LEU A 4 -8.15 -6.92 -9.06
C LEU A 4 -8.89 -7.97 -9.88
N TRP A 5 -10.17 -8.17 -9.57
CA TRP A 5 -11.04 -9.05 -10.34
C TRP A 5 -11.40 -8.37 -11.67
N SER A 6 -10.80 -8.86 -12.74
CA SER A 6 -10.92 -8.27 -14.08
C SER A 6 -12.35 -8.19 -14.62
N PRO A 7 -13.28 -9.14 -14.35
CA PRO A 7 -14.66 -9.06 -14.82
C PRO A 7 -15.55 -8.11 -14.00
N MET A 8 -15.02 -7.54 -12.94
CA MET A 8 -15.72 -6.60 -12.05
C MET A 8 -15.27 -5.17 -12.28
N THR A 9 -16.19 -4.22 -12.17
CA THR A 9 -15.89 -2.80 -12.15
C THR A 9 -15.07 -2.42 -10.90
N VAL A 10 -14.56 -1.20 -10.85
CA VAL A 10 -13.86 -0.66 -9.67
C VAL A 10 -14.75 -0.72 -8.43
N LEU A 11 -15.99 -0.26 -8.54
CA LEU A 11 -16.92 -0.27 -7.41
C LEU A 11 -17.20 -1.69 -6.94
N GLU A 12 -17.50 -2.62 -7.84
CA GLU A 12 -17.73 -4.03 -7.52
C GLU A 12 -16.51 -4.66 -6.84
N ASN A 13 -15.29 -4.39 -7.32
CA ASN A 13 -14.06 -4.85 -6.66
C ASN A 13 -13.94 -4.41 -5.19
N VAL A 14 -14.43 -3.23 -4.85
CA VAL A 14 -14.29 -2.68 -3.50
C VAL A 14 -15.41 -3.15 -2.57
N ILE A 15 -16.64 -3.34 -3.07
CA ILE A 15 -17.79 -3.73 -2.24
C ILE A 15 -17.87 -5.23 -1.97
N GLU A 16 -17.22 -6.06 -2.78
CA GLU A 16 -17.33 -7.54 -2.72
C GLU A 16 -16.98 -8.09 -1.33
N GLY A 17 -15.84 -7.68 -0.77
CA GLY A 17 -15.43 -8.10 0.57
C GLY A 17 -16.39 -7.66 1.68
N PRO A 18 -16.74 -6.38 1.78
CA PRO A 18 -17.72 -5.91 2.76
C PRO A 18 -19.07 -6.65 2.72
N ILE A 19 -19.59 -6.92 1.52
CA ILE A 19 -20.88 -7.61 1.38
C ILE A 19 -20.77 -9.08 1.78
N HIS A 20 -19.82 -9.82 1.19
CA HIS A 20 -19.79 -11.27 1.30
C HIS A 20 -19.03 -11.79 2.53
N VAL A 21 -18.10 -11.00 3.08
CA VAL A 21 -17.31 -11.41 4.25
C VAL A 21 -17.85 -10.78 5.53
N LEU A 22 -18.18 -9.47 5.49
CA LEU A 22 -18.64 -8.75 6.67
C LEU A 22 -20.18 -8.71 6.80
N GLY A 23 -20.93 -9.15 5.77
CA GLY A 23 -22.39 -9.13 5.76
C GLY A 23 -22.99 -7.72 5.72
N VAL A 24 -22.21 -6.73 5.25
CA VAL A 24 -22.65 -5.34 5.12
C VAL A 24 -23.72 -5.23 4.04
N LYS A 25 -24.75 -4.42 4.24
CA LYS A 25 -25.78 -4.17 3.23
C LYS A 25 -25.18 -3.48 2.00
N CYS A 26 -25.67 -3.81 0.82
CA CYS A 26 -25.14 -3.29 -0.46
C CYS A 26 -25.03 -1.75 -0.47
N SER A 27 -26.09 -1.04 -0.06
CA SER A 27 -26.08 0.43 0.00
C SER A 27 -24.97 1.01 0.93
N GLU A 28 -24.76 0.37 2.08
CA GLU A 28 -23.70 0.76 3.03
C GLU A 28 -22.31 0.42 2.47
N ALA A 29 -22.17 -0.74 1.82
CA ALA A 29 -20.92 -1.14 1.18
C ALA A 29 -20.54 -0.18 0.04
N GLU A 30 -21.51 0.30 -0.75
CA GLU A 30 -21.28 1.31 -1.80
C GLU A 30 -20.83 2.65 -1.21
N GLU A 31 -21.47 3.15 -0.15
CA GLU A 31 -21.07 4.39 0.52
C GLU A 31 -19.65 4.29 1.07
N ARG A 32 -19.35 3.16 1.70
CA ARG A 32 -18.01 2.82 2.23
C ARG A 32 -16.98 2.78 1.10
N ALA A 33 -17.28 2.12 -0.01
CA ALA A 33 -16.42 2.04 -1.17
C ALA A 33 -16.11 3.42 -1.75
N ARG A 34 -17.13 4.26 -1.98
CA ARG A 34 -16.95 5.64 -2.47
C ARG A 34 -16.12 6.49 -1.52
N LYS A 35 -16.32 6.36 -0.21
CA LYS A 35 -15.48 7.01 0.81
C LYS A 35 -14.00 6.64 0.62
N TYR A 36 -13.67 5.35 0.47
CA TYR A 36 -12.29 4.91 0.36
C TYR A 36 -11.69 5.16 -1.03
N LEU A 37 -12.48 5.09 -2.10
CA LEU A 37 -12.03 5.50 -3.44
C LEU A 37 -11.62 6.98 -3.48
N ARG A 38 -12.45 7.87 -2.90
CA ARG A 38 -12.08 9.29 -2.76
C ARG A 38 -10.84 9.47 -1.88
N LYS A 39 -10.74 8.72 -0.80
CA LYS A 39 -9.59 8.77 0.11
C LYS A 39 -8.27 8.45 -0.58
N VAL A 40 -8.26 7.50 -1.50
CA VAL A 40 -7.06 7.16 -2.30
C VAL A 40 -6.90 8.05 -3.53
N GLY A 41 -7.64 9.15 -3.63
CA GLY A 41 -7.52 10.14 -4.69
C GLY A 41 -8.04 9.69 -6.06
N LEU A 42 -9.02 8.78 -6.09
CA LEU A 42 -9.67 8.35 -7.32
C LEU A 42 -10.98 9.13 -7.52
N PRO A 43 -11.23 9.66 -8.73
CA PRO A 43 -12.47 10.37 -9.05
C PRO A 43 -13.63 9.39 -9.21
N GLU A 44 -14.87 9.86 -9.01
CA GLU A 44 -16.09 9.06 -9.17
C GLU A 44 -16.22 8.42 -10.56
N SER A 45 -15.68 9.09 -11.58
CA SER A 45 -15.71 8.60 -12.97
C SER A 45 -15.00 7.26 -13.21
N VAL A 46 -14.23 6.75 -12.23
CA VAL A 46 -13.58 5.44 -12.34
C VAL A 46 -14.44 4.30 -11.78
N GLU A 47 -15.48 4.57 -11.00
CA GLU A 47 -16.28 3.57 -10.31
C GLU A 47 -16.86 2.50 -11.24
N SER A 48 -17.32 2.92 -12.42
CA SER A 48 -17.91 2.04 -13.45
C SER A 48 -16.87 1.46 -14.43
N LYS A 49 -15.59 1.82 -14.31
CA LYS A 49 -14.54 1.28 -15.18
C LYS A 49 -14.09 -0.10 -14.72
N TYR A 50 -13.64 -0.89 -15.67
CA TYR A 50 -12.97 -2.16 -15.40
C TYR A 50 -11.47 -1.95 -15.20
N PRO A 51 -10.77 -2.83 -14.45
CA PRO A 51 -9.33 -2.70 -14.19
C PRO A 51 -8.48 -2.50 -15.43
N ALA A 52 -8.82 -3.12 -16.55
CA ALA A 52 -8.10 -3.00 -17.82
C ALA A 52 -8.04 -1.56 -18.38
N PHE A 53 -8.93 -0.68 -17.95
CA PHE A 53 -9.00 0.72 -18.40
C PHE A 53 -8.36 1.70 -17.41
N LEU A 54 -7.62 1.21 -16.43
CA LEU A 54 -6.94 1.99 -15.41
C LEU A 54 -5.42 1.94 -15.60
N SER A 55 -4.73 3.03 -15.25
CA SER A 55 -3.27 2.99 -15.11
C SER A 55 -2.84 2.08 -13.96
N GLY A 56 -1.58 1.62 -13.96
CA GLY A 56 -1.04 0.81 -12.86
C GLY A 56 -1.21 1.47 -11.49
N GLY A 57 -0.92 2.77 -11.38
CA GLY A 57 -1.11 3.52 -10.14
C GLY A 57 -2.58 3.63 -9.72
N GLN A 58 -3.52 3.75 -10.67
CA GLN A 58 -4.95 3.70 -10.36
C GLN A 58 -5.37 2.31 -9.88
N GLN A 59 -4.91 1.24 -10.54
CA GLN A 59 -5.20 -0.13 -10.11
C GLN A 59 -4.70 -0.40 -8.69
N GLN A 60 -3.48 0.04 -8.36
CA GLN A 60 -2.93 -0.09 -7.02
C GLN A 60 -3.75 0.68 -5.99
N ARG A 61 -4.17 1.90 -6.30
CA ARG A 61 -5.04 2.68 -5.40
C ARG A 61 -6.42 2.05 -5.21
N VAL A 62 -6.99 1.41 -6.24
CA VAL A 62 -8.21 0.59 -6.08
C VAL A 62 -7.96 -0.59 -5.14
N ALA A 63 -6.82 -1.29 -5.27
CA ALA A 63 -6.47 -2.39 -4.38
C ALA A 63 -6.33 -1.93 -2.91
N ILE A 64 -5.75 -0.75 -2.69
CA ILE A 64 -5.67 -0.14 -1.35
C ILE A 64 -7.08 0.22 -0.83
N ALA A 65 -7.94 0.83 -1.66
CA ALA A 65 -9.32 1.17 -1.29
C ALA A 65 -10.12 -0.09 -0.94
N ARG A 66 -9.95 -1.18 -1.69
CA ARG A 66 -10.57 -2.48 -1.42
C ARG A 66 -10.15 -3.03 -0.05
N ALA A 67 -8.86 -2.96 0.28
CA ALA A 67 -8.37 -3.37 1.59
C ALA A 67 -8.93 -2.49 2.71
N LEU A 68 -8.97 -1.17 2.53
CA LEU A 68 -9.53 -0.21 3.48
C LEU A 68 -11.03 -0.40 3.73
N ALA A 69 -11.78 -0.84 2.70
CA ALA A 69 -13.22 -1.08 2.81
C ALA A 69 -13.57 -2.23 3.77
N MET A 70 -12.61 -3.11 4.07
CA MET A 70 -12.72 -4.14 5.09
C MET A 70 -12.54 -3.59 6.52
N GLU A 71 -12.16 -2.31 6.67
CA GLU A 71 -11.86 -1.64 7.95
C GLU A 71 -10.91 -2.43 8.85
N PRO A 72 -9.74 -2.86 8.32
CA PRO A 72 -8.82 -3.71 9.04
C PRO A 72 -8.12 -2.95 10.18
N GLU A 73 -7.77 -3.66 11.25
CA GLU A 73 -6.93 -3.14 12.33
C GLU A 73 -5.46 -2.98 11.90
N VAL A 74 -4.99 -3.89 11.03
CA VAL A 74 -3.61 -3.89 10.51
C VAL A 74 -3.65 -4.07 8.99
N MET A 75 -2.87 -3.26 8.26
CA MET A 75 -2.67 -3.41 6.82
C MET A 75 -1.28 -3.95 6.51
N LEU A 76 -1.22 -4.91 5.59
CA LEU A 76 0.02 -5.50 5.12
C LEU A 76 0.26 -5.06 3.67
N PHE A 77 1.43 -4.50 3.40
CA PHE A 77 1.86 -4.09 2.05
C PHE A 77 3.14 -4.83 1.70
N ASP A 78 3.09 -5.59 0.62
CA ASP A 78 4.25 -6.29 0.09
C ASP A 78 4.65 -5.64 -1.24
N GLU A 79 5.72 -4.88 -1.22
CA GLU A 79 6.27 -4.11 -2.35
C GLU A 79 5.19 -3.38 -3.20
N PRO A 80 4.40 -2.48 -2.60
CA PRO A 80 3.22 -1.90 -3.24
C PRO A 80 3.51 -1.05 -4.49
N THR A 81 4.78 -0.73 -4.75
CA THR A 81 5.21 0.11 -5.88
C THR A 81 6.06 -0.63 -6.91
N SER A 82 6.46 -1.88 -6.66
CA SER A 82 7.41 -2.62 -7.50
C SER A 82 6.97 -2.87 -8.95
N ALA A 83 5.64 -2.94 -9.17
CA ALA A 83 5.05 -3.17 -10.49
C ALA A 83 4.59 -1.86 -11.19
N LEU A 84 5.00 -0.69 -10.67
CA LEU A 84 4.61 0.61 -11.19
C LEU A 84 5.74 1.28 -11.97
N ASP A 85 5.35 2.06 -12.98
CA ASP A 85 6.26 3.00 -13.61
C ASP A 85 6.72 4.04 -12.58
N PRO A 86 8.00 4.50 -12.61
CA PRO A 86 8.55 5.42 -11.63
C PRO A 86 7.73 6.71 -11.42
N GLU A 87 7.09 7.21 -12.47
CA GLU A 87 6.24 8.40 -12.42
C GLU A 87 4.95 8.21 -11.61
N LEU A 88 4.49 6.94 -11.45
CA LEU A 88 3.26 6.60 -10.72
C LEU A 88 3.51 6.23 -9.26
N VAL A 89 4.76 5.94 -8.88
CA VAL A 89 5.16 5.54 -7.52
C VAL A 89 4.75 6.60 -6.49
N GLY A 90 5.02 7.88 -6.79
CA GLY A 90 4.74 8.98 -5.87
C GLY A 90 3.28 9.10 -5.45
N GLU A 91 2.33 8.82 -6.37
CA GLU A 91 0.90 8.87 -6.06
C GLU A 91 0.48 7.81 -5.04
N VAL A 92 1.03 6.60 -5.15
CA VAL A 92 0.73 5.49 -4.24
C VAL A 92 1.38 5.72 -2.88
N LEU A 93 2.65 6.16 -2.85
CA LEU A 93 3.35 6.48 -1.60
C LEU A 93 2.67 7.62 -0.83
N LYS A 94 2.14 8.63 -1.53
CA LYS A 94 1.37 9.71 -0.90
C LYS A 94 0.10 9.21 -0.22
N VAL A 95 -0.61 8.26 -0.82
CA VAL A 95 -1.77 7.62 -0.19
C VAL A 95 -1.35 6.88 1.08
N MET A 96 -0.29 6.09 1.00
CA MET A 96 0.21 5.33 2.15
C MET A 96 0.71 6.25 3.27
N GLN A 97 1.36 7.35 2.94
CA GLN A 97 1.76 8.37 3.91
C GLN A 97 0.54 8.95 4.63
N GLY A 98 -0.51 9.31 3.91
CA GLY A 98 -1.76 9.79 4.52
C GLY A 98 -2.40 8.78 5.48
N LEU A 99 -2.32 7.47 5.16
CA LEU A 99 -2.79 6.41 6.06
C LEU A 99 -1.95 6.32 7.35
N ALA A 100 -0.64 6.52 7.25
CA ALA A 100 0.25 6.55 8.42
C ALA A 100 -0.03 7.76 9.31
N GLU A 101 -0.22 8.94 8.71
CA GLU A 101 -0.55 10.19 9.42
C GLU A 101 -1.89 10.08 10.18
N GLU A 102 -2.83 9.26 9.69
CA GLU A 102 -4.08 8.93 10.39
C GLU A 102 -3.91 7.91 11.53
N GLY A 103 -2.69 7.44 11.78
CA GLY A 103 -2.40 6.45 12.83
C GLY A 103 -2.78 5.02 12.47
N ARG A 104 -2.91 4.67 11.19
CA ARG A 104 -3.16 3.29 10.76
C ARG A 104 -1.96 2.41 11.05
N THR A 105 -2.19 1.24 11.66
CA THR A 105 -1.15 0.23 11.85
C THR A 105 -0.86 -0.45 10.52
N MET A 106 0.39 -0.36 10.06
CA MET A 106 0.82 -0.93 8.79
C MET A 106 2.14 -1.68 8.94
N ILE A 107 2.27 -2.80 8.24
CA ILE A 107 3.54 -3.47 8.00
C ILE A 107 3.82 -3.37 6.50
N VAL A 108 4.95 -2.79 6.15
CA VAL A 108 5.30 -2.48 4.75
C VAL A 108 6.63 -3.11 4.40
N VAL A 109 6.64 -3.99 3.42
CA VAL A 109 7.87 -4.43 2.74
C VAL A 109 8.10 -3.51 1.56
N THR A 110 9.24 -2.83 1.51
CA THR A 110 9.53 -1.84 0.47
C THR A 110 11.03 -1.64 0.28
N HIS A 111 11.41 -1.22 -0.91
CA HIS A 111 12.73 -0.70 -1.24
C HIS A 111 12.75 0.84 -1.36
N GLU A 112 11.64 1.51 -1.08
CA GLU A 112 11.52 2.95 -1.08
C GLU A 112 12.05 3.54 0.23
N MET A 113 13.38 3.67 0.35
CA MET A 113 14.03 4.08 1.61
C MET A 113 13.65 5.48 2.06
N GLY A 114 13.38 6.39 1.12
CA GLY A 114 12.89 7.73 1.43
C GLY A 114 11.52 7.70 2.12
N PHE A 115 10.61 6.88 1.62
CA PHE A 115 9.30 6.65 2.22
C PHE A 115 9.44 6.00 3.60
N ALA A 116 10.18 4.88 3.70
CA ALA A 116 10.39 4.17 4.96
C ALA A 116 10.92 5.10 6.07
N ARG A 117 11.87 5.97 5.73
CA ARG A 117 12.45 6.93 6.68
C ARG A 117 11.45 7.92 7.26
N HIS A 118 10.54 8.42 6.41
CA HIS A 118 9.59 9.46 6.83
C HIS A 118 8.33 8.91 7.51
N VAL A 119 7.96 7.66 7.25
CA VAL A 119 6.65 7.14 7.63
C VAL A 119 6.74 6.09 8.74
N SER A 120 7.84 5.33 8.81
CA SER A 120 7.95 4.27 9.80
C SER A 120 8.41 4.79 11.15
N ASN A 121 7.92 4.14 12.21
CA ASN A 121 8.42 4.28 13.56
C ASN A 121 9.37 3.14 13.97
N GLN A 122 9.40 2.07 13.16
CA GLN A 122 10.35 0.97 13.31
C GLN A 122 10.74 0.44 11.93
N VAL A 123 12.02 0.17 11.74
CA VAL A 123 12.58 -0.49 10.56
C VAL A 123 13.19 -1.82 10.97
N ILE A 124 12.94 -2.85 10.17
CA ILE A 124 13.51 -4.18 10.33
C ILE A 124 14.20 -4.54 9.01
N PHE A 125 15.50 -4.77 9.06
CA PHE A 125 16.26 -5.28 7.93
C PHE A 125 16.42 -6.80 8.03
N LEU A 126 15.88 -7.50 7.03
CA LEU A 126 15.92 -8.95 6.95
C LEU A 126 17.01 -9.41 5.99
N HIS A 127 17.80 -10.39 6.42
CA HIS A 127 18.77 -11.07 5.56
C HIS A 127 18.77 -12.58 5.82
N GLN A 128 18.68 -13.38 4.76
CA GLN A 128 18.63 -14.86 4.85
C GLN A 128 17.61 -15.40 5.87
N GLY A 129 16.42 -14.77 5.90
CA GLY A 129 15.32 -15.20 6.79
C GLY A 129 15.51 -14.83 8.27
N LYS A 130 16.51 -14.01 8.60
CA LYS A 130 16.79 -13.54 9.96
C LYS A 130 16.73 -12.03 10.03
N ILE A 131 16.40 -11.52 11.22
CA ILE A 131 16.53 -10.10 11.53
C ILE A 131 18.02 -9.79 11.68
N GLU A 132 18.56 -9.03 10.74
CA GLU A 132 19.96 -8.61 10.74
C GLU A 132 20.14 -7.34 11.57
N GLU A 133 19.22 -6.37 11.40
CA GLU A 133 19.21 -5.13 12.17
C GLU A 133 17.77 -4.61 12.29
N GLN A 134 17.47 -3.97 13.44
CA GLN A 134 16.16 -3.33 13.67
C GLN A 134 16.30 -2.15 14.63
N GLY A 135 15.39 -1.18 14.50
CA GLY A 135 15.35 -0.01 15.38
C GLY A 135 14.58 1.15 14.77
N HIS A 136 14.78 2.34 15.35
CA HIS A 136 14.22 3.58 14.80
C HIS A 136 14.81 3.87 13.41
N PRO A 137 14.03 4.39 12.45
CA PRO A 137 14.51 4.65 11.09
C PRO A 137 15.77 5.53 11.04
N ASP A 138 15.89 6.55 11.88
CA ASP A 138 17.06 7.40 11.92
C ASP A 138 18.34 6.64 12.33
N GLU A 139 18.22 5.64 13.19
CA GLU A 139 19.36 4.82 13.60
C GLU A 139 19.72 3.81 12.51
N VAL A 140 18.72 3.05 12.06
CA VAL A 140 18.91 1.93 11.12
C VAL A 140 19.28 2.42 9.72
N LEU A 141 18.65 3.50 9.23
CA LEU A 141 18.86 3.96 7.85
C LEU A 141 19.94 5.04 7.71
N ASN A 142 20.27 5.79 8.79
CA ASN A 142 21.31 6.80 8.74
C ASN A 142 22.65 6.31 9.29
N ASN A 143 22.63 5.44 10.31
CA ASN A 143 23.81 4.94 11.00
C ASN A 143 23.76 3.40 11.12
N PRO A 144 23.66 2.65 10.01
CA PRO A 144 23.56 1.21 10.03
C PRO A 144 24.82 0.58 10.67
N LYS A 145 24.61 -0.40 11.54
CA LYS A 145 25.69 -1.16 12.19
C LYS A 145 26.12 -2.34 11.31
N SER A 146 25.16 -3.00 10.66
CA SER A 146 25.42 -4.11 9.77
C SER A 146 26.12 -3.66 8.49
N GLU A 147 27.25 -4.28 8.15
CA GLU A 147 27.92 -4.07 6.86
C GLU A 147 27.02 -4.44 5.67
N ARG A 148 26.15 -5.42 5.84
CA ARG A 148 25.21 -5.84 4.81
C ARG A 148 24.17 -4.76 4.55
N LEU A 149 23.65 -4.13 5.60
CA LEU A 149 22.70 -3.02 5.46
C LEU A 149 23.37 -1.79 4.82
N LYS A 150 24.62 -1.47 5.18
CA LYS A 150 25.40 -0.41 4.53
C LYS A 150 25.51 -0.64 3.02
N GLN A 151 25.86 -1.86 2.61
CA GLN A 151 25.95 -2.23 1.20
C GLN A 151 24.60 -2.10 0.49
N PHE A 152 23.50 -2.53 1.14
CA PHE A 152 22.15 -2.40 0.61
C PHE A 152 21.78 -0.92 0.39
N LEU A 153 22.00 -0.07 1.38
CA LEU A 153 21.66 1.36 1.31
C LEU A 153 22.49 2.13 0.29
N THR A 154 23.72 1.73 0.04
CA THR A 154 24.59 2.33 -0.99
C THR A 154 24.34 1.83 -2.40
N GLY A 155 23.38 0.91 -2.58
CA GLY A 155 23.11 0.29 -3.88
C GLY A 155 24.23 -0.65 -4.37
N SER A 156 25.15 -1.04 -3.49
CA SER A 156 26.29 -1.92 -3.81
C SER A 156 25.92 -3.41 -3.82
N LEU A 157 24.66 -3.73 -3.52
CA LEU A 157 24.11 -5.06 -3.64
C LEU A 157 23.55 -5.23 -5.05
N LYS A 158 24.27 -5.95 -5.89
CA LYS A 158 23.79 -6.49 -7.17
C LYS A 158 23.25 -7.90 -6.96
#